data_1e59686d6de57506be7079dd04bfea4f
#
_entry.id   1e59686d6de57506be7079dd04bfea4f
#
_cell.length_a   1.000
_cell.length_b   1.000
_cell.length_c   1.000
_cell.angle_alpha   90.00
_cell.angle_beta   90.00
_cell.angle_gamma   90.00
#
_symmetry.space_group_name_H-M   'P 1'
#
loop_
_entity.id
_entity.type
_entity.pdbx_description
1 polymer ?
#
loop_
_entity_poly.entity_id
_entity_poly.type
_entity_poly.pdbx_seq_one_letter_code
_entity_poly.pdbx_strand_id
1 'polypeptide(L)'
;MFTPKDNNMKWTAQYNFMDLYKQKVYEGYFNAGAAIEVNGIAVINSHTILLGAEKDLRAFDPEILEKQAVLFVSTDKGITYKEIPLEGSYFDSFYKTEDYCIIKTSGEHRFIYLFNNKTLKVEKIDEYNRKSNIWYGIFDGRYIMYDNKENEYVMDISNRSKKFEIPRAIKNIPTYPINQNGDLIYMKNNDLYIYNVISQQEKLYKKLKNKYDYFSSMVFEEDDTPLTLQQVKNEDDEEKYEEKIYNLDEELLYVINKDNRRKHYRYNNFICDYSALGTSPEIRFSYDYGKTWKTHNVKGFSILQSTFGFYKDEFLVTEGIFFRGNSPESGGRIMVGEFQK
;
A
#
# COMPACT_ATOMS: atom_id res chain seq x y z
N MET A 1 -20.67 8.84 -19.14
CA MET A 1 -19.34 9.39 -18.85
C MET A 1 -19.56 10.59 -17.94
N PHE A 2 -19.14 10.50 -16.69
CA PHE A 2 -19.33 11.61 -15.74
C PHE A 2 -18.23 12.65 -15.98
N THR A 3 -18.59 13.83 -16.39
CA THR A 3 -17.67 14.96 -16.52
C THR A 3 -17.62 15.68 -15.18
N PRO A 4 -16.53 15.62 -14.42
CA PRO A 4 -16.39 16.42 -13.21
C PRO A 4 -16.47 17.91 -13.58
N LYS A 5 -16.91 18.75 -12.66
CA LYS A 5 -16.98 20.21 -12.87
C LYS A 5 -15.58 20.87 -12.85
N ASP A 6 -14.56 20.13 -12.43
CA ASP A 6 -13.17 20.60 -12.43
C ASP A 6 -12.36 19.72 -13.41
N ASN A 7 -11.28 20.29 -13.92
CA ASN A 7 -10.35 19.61 -14.84
C ASN A 7 -9.10 19.08 -14.12
N ASN A 8 -9.17 18.92 -12.79
CA ASN A 8 -8.00 18.53 -12.01
C ASN A 8 -7.67 17.05 -12.11
N MET A 9 -8.67 16.21 -12.38
CA MET A 9 -8.50 14.78 -12.63
C MET A 9 -9.38 14.30 -13.78
N LYS A 10 -8.90 13.27 -14.49
CA LYS A 10 -9.64 12.59 -15.55
C LYS A 10 -9.75 11.10 -15.25
N TRP A 11 -10.97 10.58 -15.13
CA TRP A 11 -11.21 9.13 -14.98
C TRP A 11 -11.12 8.46 -16.34
N THR A 12 -10.14 7.56 -16.51
CA THR A 12 -9.75 7.00 -17.82
C THR A 12 -10.12 5.53 -17.98
N ALA A 13 -10.26 4.79 -16.89
CA ALA A 13 -10.69 3.40 -16.94
C ALA A 13 -11.70 3.12 -15.82
N GLN A 14 -12.58 2.18 -16.11
CA GLN A 14 -13.57 1.66 -15.18
C GLN A 14 -13.75 0.17 -15.46
N TYR A 15 -13.51 -0.68 -14.46
CA TYR A 15 -13.70 -2.11 -14.53
C TYR A 15 -14.76 -2.56 -13.54
N ASN A 16 -15.70 -3.39 -14.00
CA ASN A 16 -16.77 -3.93 -13.18
C ASN A 16 -16.59 -5.44 -13.03
N PHE A 17 -16.32 -5.93 -11.84
CA PHE A 17 -16.21 -7.37 -11.58
C PHE A 17 -17.47 -8.14 -11.92
N MET A 18 -18.64 -7.49 -11.86
CA MET A 18 -19.89 -8.11 -12.26
C MET A 18 -19.91 -8.52 -13.72
N ASP A 19 -19.22 -7.79 -14.61
CA ASP A 19 -19.14 -8.14 -16.02
C ASP A 19 -18.32 -9.43 -16.22
N LEU A 20 -17.33 -9.68 -15.35
CA LEU A 20 -16.55 -10.91 -15.35
C LEU A 20 -17.35 -12.12 -14.85
N TYR A 21 -18.22 -11.92 -13.85
CA TYR A 21 -18.89 -13.01 -13.15
C TYR A 21 -20.39 -13.13 -13.43
N LYS A 22 -20.99 -12.24 -14.19
CA LYS A 22 -22.44 -12.11 -14.42
C LYS A 22 -23.15 -13.42 -14.79
N GLN A 23 -22.46 -14.32 -15.46
CA GLN A 23 -23.00 -15.63 -15.88
C GLN A 23 -22.65 -16.78 -14.93
N LYS A 24 -21.83 -16.51 -13.90
CA LYS A 24 -21.28 -17.53 -13.02
C LYS A 24 -21.81 -17.44 -11.59
N VAL A 25 -22.43 -16.32 -11.23
CA VAL A 25 -22.96 -16.12 -9.89
C VAL A 25 -24.29 -16.85 -9.74
N TYR A 26 -24.44 -17.57 -8.65
CA TYR A 26 -25.67 -18.29 -8.31
C TYR A 26 -26.86 -17.31 -8.24
N GLU A 27 -27.97 -17.67 -8.89
CA GLU A 27 -29.14 -16.79 -9.05
C GLU A 27 -29.79 -16.36 -7.73
N GLY A 28 -29.66 -17.20 -6.66
CA GLY A 28 -30.12 -16.91 -5.31
C GLY A 28 -29.18 -16.06 -4.47
N TYR A 29 -27.97 -15.72 -4.95
CA TYR A 29 -27.04 -14.89 -4.22
C TYR A 29 -27.47 -13.43 -4.29
N PHE A 30 -27.86 -12.88 -3.15
CA PHE A 30 -28.57 -11.61 -3.03
C PHE A 30 -27.77 -10.39 -3.51
N ASN A 31 -26.46 -10.45 -3.51
CA ASN A 31 -25.62 -9.34 -3.92
C ASN A 31 -24.35 -9.82 -4.62
N ALA A 32 -24.46 -10.06 -5.90
CA ALA A 32 -23.33 -10.54 -6.69
C ALA A 32 -22.10 -9.61 -6.67
N GLY A 33 -22.30 -8.34 -6.35
CA GLY A 33 -21.20 -7.39 -6.16
C GLY A 33 -20.41 -7.59 -4.87
N ALA A 34 -21.03 -8.20 -3.86
CA ALA A 34 -20.33 -8.61 -2.65
C ALA A 34 -19.56 -9.93 -2.81
N ALA A 35 -19.67 -10.58 -4.00
CA ALA A 35 -18.90 -11.79 -4.30
C ALA A 35 -17.37 -11.53 -4.35
N ILE A 36 -16.97 -10.30 -4.63
CA ILE A 36 -15.57 -9.88 -4.67
C ILE A 36 -15.42 -8.63 -3.81
N GLU A 37 -14.54 -8.70 -2.82
CA GLU A 37 -14.17 -7.59 -1.95
C GLU A 37 -12.69 -7.27 -2.16
N VAL A 38 -12.39 -6.07 -2.68
CA VAL A 38 -11.02 -5.64 -2.94
C VAL A 38 -10.44 -5.02 -1.67
N ASN A 39 -9.43 -5.66 -1.12
CA ASN A 39 -8.79 -5.26 0.15
C ASN A 39 -7.41 -4.63 -0.03
N GLY A 40 -6.84 -4.71 -1.24
CA GLY A 40 -5.56 -4.10 -1.55
C GLY A 40 -5.41 -3.74 -3.01
N ILE A 41 -4.71 -2.62 -3.26
CA ILE A 41 -4.35 -2.17 -4.61
C ILE A 41 -2.86 -1.86 -4.62
N ALA A 42 -2.12 -2.46 -5.55
CA ALA A 42 -0.73 -2.12 -5.81
C ALA A 42 -0.56 -1.75 -7.29
N VAL A 43 -0.09 -0.54 -7.55
CA VAL A 43 0.26 -0.11 -8.90
C VAL A 43 1.75 -0.35 -9.10
N ILE A 44 2.10 -1.28 -9.97
CA ILE A 44 3.48 -1.74 -10.17
C ILE A 44 4.23 -0.78 -11.11
N ASN A 45 3.59 -0.43 -12.21
CA ASN A 45 4.13 0.53 -13.19
C ASN A 45 2.97 1.24 -13.90
N SER A 46 3.26 2.02 -14.94
CA SER A 46 2.26 2.80 -15.69
C SER A 46 1.14 1.98 -16.34
N HIS A 47 1.28 0.66 -16.42
CA HIS A 47 0.31 -0.23 -17.07
C HIS A 47 -0.15 -1.39 -16.18
N THR A 48 0.67 -1.81 -15.21
CA THR A 48 0.41 -2.99 -14.40
C THR A 48 -0.17 -2.64 -13.04
N ILE A 49 -1.37 -3.15 -12.77
CA ILE A 49 -2.12 -2.96 -11.54
C ILE A 49 -2.43 -4.33 -10.94
N LEU A 50 -2.19 -4.49 -9.65
CA LEU A 50 -2.57 -5.65 -8.87
C LEU A 50 -3.71 -5.28 -7.92
N LEU A 51 -4.73 -6.13 -7.85
CA LEU A 51 -5.78 -6.04 -6.85
C LEU A 51 -5.75 -7.31 -6.02
N GLY A 52 -5.59 -7.16 -4.72
CA GLY A 52 -5.76 -8.23 -3.75
C GLY A 52 -7.20 -8.24 -3.26
N ALA A 53 -7.87 -9.35 -3.37
CA ALA A 53 -9.29 -9.43 -3.06
C ALA A 53 -9.65 -10.74 -2.37
N GLU A 54 -10.85 -10.75 -1.81
CA GLU A 54 -11.53 -11.93 -1.31
C GLU A 54 -12.68 -12.27 -2.24
N LYS A 55 -12.79 -13.55 -2.58
CA LYS A 55 -13.88 -14.11 -3.36
C LYS A 55 -14.75 -14.95 -2.45
N ASP A 56 -16.01 -14.59 -2.31
CA ASP A 56 -16.99 -15.40 -1.60
C ASP A 56 -17.46 -16.54 -2.52
N LEU A 57 -17.00 -17.76 -2.23
CA LEU A 57 -17.30 -18.92 -3.06
C LEU A 57 -18.77 -19.31 -3.03
N ARG A 58 -19.52 -18.92 -1.99
CA ARG A 58 -20.98 -19.14 -1.93
C ARG A 58 -21.73 -18.44 -3.08
N ALA A 59 -21.16 -17.38 -3.61
CA ALA A 59 -21.74 -16.69 -4.75
C ALA A 59 -21.72 -17.52 -6.03
N PHE A 60 -20.89 -18.55 -6.10
CA PHE A 60 -20.68 -19.40 -7.25
C PHE A 60 -21.19 -20.83 -7.04
N ASP A 61 -21.10 -21.30 -5.81
CA ASP A 61 -21.59 -22.61 -5.38
C ASP A 61 -22.13 -22.50 -3.93
N PRO A 62 -23.45 -22.59 -3.73
CA PRO A 62 -24.08 -22.43 -2.40
C PRO A 62 -23.70 -23.51 -1.40
N GLU A 63 -23.13 -24.62 -1.83
CA GLU A 63 -22.66 -25.69 -0.95
C GLU A 63 -21.28 -25.38 -0.34
N ILE A 64 -20.55 -24.43 -0.92
CA ILE A 64 -19.21 -24.01 -0.45
C ILE A 64 -19.36 -22.80 0.48
N LEU A 65 -19.07 -22.98 1.77
CA LEU A 65 -19.15 -21.90 2.77
C LEU A 65 -17.83 -21.16 3.00
N GLU A 66 -16.95 -21.12 2.02
CA GLU A 66 -15.60 -20.62 2.15
C GLU A 66 -15.39 -19.34 1.36
N LYS A 67 -14.43 -18.54 1.81
CA LYS A 67 -13.82 -17.45 1.05
C LYS A 67 -12.46 -17.88 0.50
N GLN A 68 -12.05 -17.29 -0.61
CA GLN A 68 -10.75 -17.52 -1.23
C GLN A 68 -10.05 -16.20 -1.50
N ALA A 69 -8.78 -16.14 -1.12
CA ALA A 69 -7.92 -15.04 -1.54
C ALA A 69 -7.66 -15.13 -3.05
N VAL A 70 -7.75 -14.00 -3.73
CA VAL A 70 -7.52 -13.91 -5.19
C VAL A 70 -6.67 -12.69 -5.50
N LEU A 71 -5.86 -12.84 -6.54
CA LEU A 71 -5.11 -11.75 -7.15
C LEU A 71 -5.69 -11.45 -8.53
N PHE A 72 -6.05 -10.20 -8.77
CA PHE A 72 -6.36 -9.72 -10.11
C PHE A 72 -5.19 -8.93 -10.66
N VAL A 73 -4.79 -9.23 -11.87
CA VAL A 73 -3.66 -8.58 -12.55
C VAL A 73 -4.16 -7.91 -13.83
N SER A 74 -3.97 -6.61 -13.91
CA SER A 74 -4.14 -5.83 -15.14
C SER A 74 -2.78 -5.48 -15.72
N THR A 75 -2.63 -5.52 -17.03
CA THR A 75 -1.45 -5.08 -17.78
C THR A 75 -1.79 -3.98 -18.80
N ASP A 76 -2.99 -3.45 -18.72
CA ASP A 76 -3.55 -2.46 -19.64
C ASP A 76 -4.15 -1.26 -18.87
N LYS A 77 -3.53 -0.90 -17.74
CA LYS A 77 -3.92 0.25 -16.91
C LYS A 77 -5.38 0.14 -16.39
N GLY A 78 -5.81 -1.06 -16.02
CA GLY A 78 -7.12 -1.30 -15.39
C GLY A 78 -8.29 -1.46 -16.36
N ILE A 79 -8.03 -1.63 -17.65
CA ILE A 79 -9.11 -1.89 -18.64
C ILE A 79 -9.60 -3.32 -18.52
N THR A 80 -8.67 -4.28 -18.37
CA THR A 80 -9.00 -5.69 -18.15
C THR A 80 -8.20 -6.27 -16.99
N TYR A 81 -8.73 -7.33 -16.37
CA TYR A 81 -8.07 -8.06 -15.29
C TYR A 81 -8.10 -9.56 -15.52
N LYS A 82 -6.98 -10.20 -15.17
CA LYS A 82 -6.87 -11.66 -15.12
C LYS A 82 -6.90 -12.09 -13.65
N GLU A 83 -7.75 -13.05 -13.32
CA GLU A 83 -7.83 -13.67 -12.00
C GLU A 83 -6.73 -14.73 -11.83
N ILE A 84 -6.08 -14.72 -10.67
CA ILE A 84 -5.12 -15.73 -10.21
C ILE A 84 -5.58 -16.14 -8.81
N PRO A 85 -6.10 -17.36 -8.61
CA PRO A 85 -6.46 -17.84 -7.28
C PRO A 85 -5.21 -18.02 -6.44
N LEU A 86 -5.31 -17.63 -5.16
CA LEU A 86 -4.28 -17.81 -4.15
C LEU A 86 -4.77 -18.78 -3.08
N GLU A 87 -3.84 -19.43 -2.40
CA GLU A 87 -4.16 -20.17 -1.20
C GLU A 87 -4.43 -19.21 -0.02
N GLY A 88 -5.32 -19.59 0.91
CA GLY A 88 -5.80 -18.74 1.99
C GLY A 88 -7.20 -18.21 1.74
N SER A 89 -7.88 -17.85 2.83
CA SER A 89 -9.27 -17.37 2.77
C SER A 89 -9.37 -15.88 2.50
N TYR A 90 -8.35 -15.12 2.93
CA TYR A 90 -8.37 -13.68 2.94
C TYR A 90 -7.09 -13.11 2.32
N PHE A 91 -7.24 -12.04 1.56
CA PHE A 91 -6.11 -11.20 1.19
C PHE A 91 -5.72 -10.33 2.40
N ASP A 92 -4.42 -10.22 2.71
CA ASP A 92 -3.94 -9.44 3.85
C ASP A 92 -3.28 -8.12 3.40
N SER A 93 -2.24 -8.19 2.57
CA SER A 93 -1.49 -7.00 2.18
C SER A 93 -0.60 -7.19 0.97
N PHE A 94 -0.25 -6.04 0.38
CA PHE A 94 0.83 -5.90 -0.58
C PHE A 94 2.02 -5.17 0.02
N TYR A 95 3.23 -5.61 -0.39
CA TYR A 95 4.46 -4.84 -0.18
C TYR A 95 5.16 -4.72 -1.52
N LYS A 96 5.11 -3.54 -2.10
CA LYS A 96 5.68 -3.25 -3.42
C LYS A 96 7.14 -2.86 -3.27
N THR A 97 7.99 -3.42 -4.14
CA THR A 97 9.36 -3.01 -4.38
C THR A 97 9.54 -2.73 -5.87
N GLU A 98 10.72 -2.30 -6.29
CA GLU A 98 10.99 -2.05 -7.70
C GLU A 98 10.82 -3.30 -8.56
N ASP A 99 11.44 -4.41 -8.17
CA ASP A 99 11.46 -5.64 -8.96
C ASP A 99 10.35 -6.64 -8.61
N TYR A 100 9.76 -6.52 -7.42
CA TYR A 100 8.80 -7.49 -6.89
C TYR A 100 7.65 -6.82 -6.15
N CYS A 101 6.54 -7.53 -6.07
CA CYS A 101 5.48 -7.23 -5.11
C CYS A 101 5.23 -8.49 -4.26
N ILE A 102 5.33 -8.33 -2.95
CA ILE A 102 5.03 -9.42 -2.04
C ILE A 102 3.56 -9.36 -1.70
N ILE A 103 2.94 -10.53 -1.71
CA ILE A 103 1.53 -10.70 -1.48
C ILE A 103 1.39 -11.60 -0.25
N LYS A 104 0.63 -11.14 0.73
CA LYS A 104 0.28 -11.93 1.90
C LYS A 104 -1.17 -12.31 1.86
N THR A 105 -1.45 -13.55 2.20
CA THR A 105 -2.79 -14.06 2.45
C THR A 105 -2.91 -14.59 3.87
N SER A 106 -4.12 -14.67 4.38
CA SER A 106 -4.43 -15.13 5.72
C SER A 106 -5.63 -16.08 5.74
N GLY A 107 -5.87 -16.70 6.87
CA GLY A 107 -6.90 -17.69 7.08
C GLY A 107 -6.48 -18.67 8.15
N GLU A 108 -6.82 -19.94 8.00
CA GLU A 108 -6.30 -21.01 8.84
C GLU A 108 -4.78 -21.14 8.67
N HIS A 109 -4.33 -21.10 7.42
CA HIS A 109 -2.94 -20.97 7.02
C HIS A 109 -2.68 -19.59 6.43
N ARG A 110 -1.43 -19.14 6.50
CA ARG A 110 -0.96 -17.90 5.93
C ARG A 110 0.09 -18.20 4.88
N PHE A 111 -0.04 -17.51 3.74
CA PHE A 111 0.86 -17.75 2.62
C PHE A 111 1.49 -16.45 2.15
N ILE A 112 2.69 -16.58 1.61
CA ILE A 112 3.43 -15.49 1.04
C ILE A 112 3.80 -15.84 -0.38
N TYR A 113 3.46 -14.91 -1.25
CA TYR A 113 3.74 -15.00 -2.66
C TYR A 113 4.65 -13.86 -3.09
N LEU A 114 5.46 -14.15 -4.06
CA LEU A 114 6.28 -13.18 -4.78
C LEU A 114 5.72 -12.99 -6.18
N PHE A 115 5.29 -11.79 -6.48
CA PHE A 115 4.96 -11.37 -7.84
C PHE A 115 6.17 -10.68 -8.44
N ASN A 116 6.68 -11.20 -9.54
CA ASN A 116 7.79 -10.59 -10.26
C ASN A 116 7.26 -9.50 -11.20
N ASN A 117 7.64 -8.25 -10.96
CA ASN A 117 7.12 -7.08 -11.68
C ASN A 117 7.48 -7.07 -13.17
N LYS A 118 8.56 -7.76 -13.57
CA LYS A 118 9.04 -7.85 -14.96
C LYS A 118 8.40 -9.00 -15.73
N THR A 119 8.36 -10.19 -15.10
CA THR A 119 7.84 -11.40 -15.75
C THR A 119 6.36 -11.65 -15.51
N LEU A 120 5.74 -10.90 -14.61
CA LEU A 120 4.34 -11.00 -14.18
C LEU A 120 3.97 -12.38 -13.62
N LYS A 121 4.96 -13.13 -13.14
CA LYS A 121 4.75 -14.46 -12.55
C LYS A 121 4.54 -14.34 -11.04
N VAL A 122 3.63 -15.17 -10.53
CA VAL A 122 3.39 -15.36 -9.11
C VAL A 122 4.03 -16.66 -8.66
N GLU A 123 4.76 -16.64 -7.58
CA GLU A 123 5.39 -17.80 -6.94
C GLU A 123 5.05 -17.81 -5.46
N LYS A 124 4.57 -18.94 -4.94
CA LYS A 124 4.45 -19.13 -3.49
C LYS A 124 5.84 -19.34 -2.92
N ILE A 125 6.25 -18.51 -1.98
CA ILE A 125 7.60 -18.56 -1.39
C ILE A 125 7.60 -19.10 0.03
N ASP A 126 6.48 -19.00 0.75
CA ASP A 126 6.39 -19.51 2.11
C ASP A 126 4.95 -19.81 2.53
N GLU A 127 4.84 -20.69 3.55
CA GLU A 127 3.61 -21.02 4.26
C GLU A 127 3.90 -21.02 5.75
N TYR A 128 3.06 -20.35 6.53
CA TYR A 128 3.23 -20.33 7.97
C TYR A 128 1.91 -20.42 8.72
N ASN A 129 1.95 -21.09 9.86
CA ASN A 129 0.79 -21.30 10.69
C ASN A 129 0.59 -20.08 11.63
N ARG A 130 -0.65 -19.82 12.08
CA ARG A 130 -0.99 -18.73 13.02
C ARG A 130 -0.16 -18.70 14.31
N LYS A 131 0.46 -19.82 14.71
CA LYS A 131 1.29 -19.92 15.90
C LYS A 131 2.72 -19.40 15.69
N SER A 132 3.19 -19.34 14.45
CA SER A 132 4.45 -18.71 14.10
C SER A 132 4.20 -17.23 13.82
N ASN A 133 4.65 -16.35 14.67
CA ASN A 133 4.60 -14.92 14.43
C ASN A 133 5.70 -14.56 13.43
N ILE A 134 5.45 -14.81 12.17
CA ILE A 134 6.34 -14.32 11.11
C ILE A 134 5.85 -12.93 10.75
N TRP A 135 6.67 -11.96 10.99
CA TRP A 135 6.42 -10.59 10.63
C TRP A 135 7.30 -10.20 9.46
N TYR A 136 6.68 -9.73 8.39
CA TYR A 136 7.40 -9.22 7.23
C TYR A 136 7.39 -7.72 7.34
N GLY A 137 8.48 -7.18 7.82
CA GLY A 137 8.76 -5.77 7.74
C GLY A 137 9.33 -5.43 6.37
N ILE A 138 9.37 -4.25 6.10
CA ILE A 138 9.85 -3.36 5.07
C ILE A 138 10.76 -3.98 4.04
N PHE A 139 10.45 -3.67 2.80
CA PHE A 139 11.13 -4.11 1.60
C PHE A 139 11.74 -2.94 0.87
N ASP A 140 12.95 -3.16 0.39
CA ASP A 140 13.45 -2.39 -0.71
C ASP A 140 14.12 -3.34 -1.71
N GLY A 141 13.54 -3.39 -2.90
CA GLY A 141 14.00 -4.07 -4.11
C GLY A 141 14.43 -5.52 -3.97
N ARG A 142 15.42 -5.80 -3.16
CA ARG A 142 16.10 -7.07 -3.11
C ARG A 142 15.96 -7.82 -1.78
N TYR A 143 15.75 -7.11 -0.69
CA TYR A 143 15.82 -7.70 0.64
C TYR A 143 14.47 -7.71 1.34
N ILE A 144 14.17 -8.82 2.02
CA ILE A 144 12.98 -9.03 2.83
C ILE A 144 13.42 -9.19 4.28
N MET A 145 12.80 -8.47 5.19
CA MET A 145 12.99 -8.69 6.61
C MET A 145 12.03 -9.78 7.11
N TYR A 146 12.59 -10.75 7.78
CA TYR A 146 11.91 -11.90 8.37
C TYR A 146 12.00 -11.84 9.87
N ASP A 147 10.87 -11.96 10.56
CA ASP A 147 10.82 -12.15 12.00
C ASP A 147 10.07 -13.44 12.29
N ASN A 148 10.78 -14.46 12.74
CA ASN A 148 10.16 -15.53 13.50
C ASN A 148 10.60 -15.36 14.96
N LYS A 149 9.77 -15.67 15.93
CA LYS A 149 9.98 -15.45 17.37
C LYS A 149 11.40 -15.78 17.88
N GLU A 150 12.14 -16.58 17.17
CA GLU A 150 13.47 -17.04 17.52
C GLU A 150 14.58 -16.25 16.87
N ASN A 151 14.39 -15.83 15.60
CA ASN A 151 15.41 -15.14 14.82
C ASN A 151 14.80 -14.11 13.87
N GLU A 152 15.29 -12.90 13.93
CA GLU A 152 15.08 -11.89 12.90
C GLU A 152 16.24 -11.94 11.92
N TYR A 153 15.92 -12.00 10.65
CA TYR A 153 16.92 -11.97 9.60
C TYR A 153 16.39 -11.27 8.35
N VAL A 154 17.32 -10.77 7.57
CA VAL A 154 17.04 -10.25 6.23
C VAL A 154 17.36 -11.34 5.22
N MET A 155 16.46 -11.55 4.28
CA MET A 155 16.61 -12.53 3.20
C MET A 155 16.79 -11.83 1.86
N ASP A 156 17.74 -12.26 1.08
CA ASP A 156 17.89 -11.83 -0.32
C ASP A 156 16.84 -12.56 -1.19
N ILE A 157 15.91 -11.81 -1.80
CA ILE A 157 14.85 -12.39 -2.64
C ILE A 157 15.44 -13.12 -3.86
N SER A 158 16.55 -12.61 -4.41
CA SER A 158 17.19 -13.21 -5.57
C SER A 158 17.93 -14.52 -5.24
N ASN A 159 18.29 -14.71 -3.97
CA ASN A 159 18.91 -15.91 -3.45
C ASN A 159 18.45 -16.20 -2.03
N ARG A 160 17.31 -16.84 -1.89
CA ARG A 160 16.59 -17.10 -0.63
C ARG A 160 17.40 -17.93 0.40
N SER A 161 18.48 -18.56 -0.03
CA SER A 161 19.41 -19.24 0.90
C SER A 161 20.29 -18.25 1.67
N LYS A 162 20.48 -17.04 1.16
CA LYS A 162 21.23 -15.98 1.83
C LYS A 162 20.35 -15.30 2.87
N LYS A 163 20.68 -15.50 4.13
CA LYS A 163 20.02 -14.90 5.29
C LYS A 163 21.06 -14.15 6.10
N PHE A 164 20.71 -12.95 6.52
CA PHE A 164 21.57 -12.05 7.30
C PHE A 164 20.89 -11.76 8.62
N GLU A 165 21.55 -12.02 9.73
CA GLU A 165 21.02 -11.71 11.07
C GLU A 165 21.01 -10.21 11.33
N ILE A 166 19.99 -9.75 12.06
CA ILE A 166 19.87 -8.38 12.53
C ILE A 166 20.29 -8.35 14.01
N PRO A 167 21.21 -7.46 14.43
CA PRO A 167 21.60 -7.35 15.82
C PRO A 167 20.41 -7.00 16.73
N ARG A 168 20.36 -7.62 17.90
CA ARG A 168 19.30 -7.36 18.91
C ARG A 168 19.12 -5.88 19.24
N ALA A 169 20.20 -5.10 19.19
CA ALA A 169 20.14 -3.66 19.44
C ALA A 169 19.26 -2.89 18.43
N ILE A 170 19.07 -3.44 17.24
CA ILE A 170 18.29 -2.84 16.16
C ILE A 170 16.85 -3.40 16.15
N LYS A 171 16.64 -4.59 16.71
CA LYS A 171 15.36 -5.33 16.69
C LYS A 171 14.15 -4.58 17.25
N ASN A 172 14.34 -3.72 18.25
CA ASN A 172 13.24 -3.00 18.90
C ASN A 172 13.02 -1.59 18.34
N ILE A 173 13.69 -1.28 17.23
CA ILE A 173 13.56 0.01 16.57
C ILE A 173 12.48 -0.11 15.50
N PRO A 174 11.63 0.91 15.32
CA PRO A 174 10.64 0.91 14.24
C PRO A 174 11.28 0.53 12.92
N THR A 175 10.63 -0.35 12.19
CA THR A 175 11.12 -0.95 10.95
C THR A 175 11.47 0.10 9.91
N TYR A 176 12.72 0.12 9.54
CA TYR A 176 13.22 0.98 8.48
C TYR A 176 13.32 0.20 7.16
N PRO A 177 13.08 0.85 6.01
CA PRO A 177 13.35 0.23 4.73
C PRO A 177 14.84 -0.13 4.62
N ILE A 178 15.13 -1.31 4.07
CA ILE A 178 16.48 -1.71 3.70
C ILE A 178 16.66 -1.32 2.25
N ASN A 179 17.68 -0.53 1.93
CA ASN A 179 17.94 -0.14 0.55
C ASN A 179 18.58 -1.29 -0.26
N GLN A 180 18.74 -1.09 -1.56
CA GLN A 180 19.26 -2.10 -2.48
C GLN A 180 20.68 -2.56 -2.13
N ASN A 181 21.45 -1.76 -1.38
CA ASN A 181 22.79 -2.08 -0.92
C ASN A 181 22.80 -2.91 0.37
N GLY A 182 21.62 -3.17 0.95
CA GLY A 182 21.50 -3.85 2.24
C GLY A 182 21.74 -2.93 3.44
N ASP A 183 21.64 -1.62 3.26
CA ASP A 183 21.78 -0.65 4.33
C ASP A 183 20.43 -0.45 5.04
N LEU A 184 20.46 -0.59 6.34
CA LEU A 184 19.36 -0.34 7.25
C LEU A 184 19.70 0.91 8.07
N ILE A 185 18.93 1.99 7.88
CA ILE A 185 19.14 3.23 8.63
C ILE A 185 18.25 3.21 9.86
N TYR A 186 18.79 3.59 11.00
CA TYR A 186 18.07 3.62 12.27
C TYR A 186 18.61 4.70 13.21
N MET A 187 17.82 5.07 14.20
CA MET A 187 18.19 6.06 15.19
C MET A 187 18.69 5.40 16.48
N LYS A 188 19.83 5.88 16.96
CA LYS A 188 20.43 5.46 18.22
C LYS A 188 21.01 6.68 18.93
N ASN A 189 20.61 6.90 20.18
CA ASN A 189 21.06 8.05 20.98
C ASN A 189 20.85 9.41 20.29
N ASN A 190 19.76 9.53 19.53
CA ASN A 190 19.42 10.74 18.77
C ASN A 190 20.32 11.06 17.56
N ASP A 191 21.11 10.10 17.14
CA ASP A 191 21.91 10.16 15.90
C ASP A 191 21.47 9.06 14.93
N LEU A 192 21.68 9.28 13.63
CA LEU A 192 21.37 8.31 12.60
C LEU A 192 22.56 7.41 12.32
N TYR A 193 22.33 6.12 12.32
CA TYR A 193 23.30 5.08 12.01
C TYR A 193 22.87 4.27 10.80
N ILE A 194 23.82 3.77 10.06
CA ILE A 194 23.63 2.74 9.03
C ILE A 194 24.19 1.43 9.56
N TYR A 195 23.39 0.37 9.49
CA TYR A 195 23.83 -1.00 9.61
C TYR A 195 23.69 -1.68 8.26
N ASN A 196 24.81 -2.10 7.69
CA ASN A 196 24.77 -2.88 6.44
C ASN A 196 24.64 -4.37 6.78
N VAL A 197 23.52 -4.97 6.37
CA VAL A 197 23.20 -6.37 6.70
C VAL A 197 24.16 -7.38 6.06
N ILE A 198 24.78 -7.04 4.93
CA ILE A 198 25.71 -7.92 4.20
C ILE A 198 27.07 -7.95 4.87
N SER A 199 27.65 -6.78 5.13
CA SER A 199 28.98 -6.67 5.77
C SER A 199 28.92 -6.78 7.28
N GLN A 200 27.72 -6.72 7.87
CA GLN A 200 27.49 -6.68 9.33
C GLN A 200 28.23 -5.54 10.04
N GLN A 201 28.40 -4.42 9.36
CA GLN A 201 29.07 -3.26 9.90
C GLN A 201 28.08 -2.15 10.22
N GLU A 202 28.31 -1.51 11.38
CA GLU A 202 27.59 -0.32 11.82
C GLU A 202 28.48 0.90 11.64
N LYS A 203 27.91 2.00 11.14
CA LYS A 203 28.60 3.29 11.09
C LYS A 203 27.65 4.43 11.43
N LEU A 204 28.18 5.47 12.03
CA LEU A 204 27.45 6.73 12.17
C LEU A 204 27.18 7.30 10.78
N TYR A 205 25.91 7.54 10.48
CA TYR A 205 25.49 8.14 9.22
C TYR A 205 25.44 9.65 9.33
N LYS A 206 24.72 10.16 10.35
CA LYS A 206 24.60 11.61 10.61
C LYS A 206 24.35 11.90 12.08
N LYS A 207 25.01 12.92 12.60
CA LYS A 207 24.68 13.55 13.89
C LYS A 207 23.53 14.52 13.67
N LEU A 208 22.46 14.36 14.43
CA LEU A 208 21.34 15.29 14.41
C LEU A 208 21.62 16.46 15.36
N LYS A 209 21.24 17.67 14.96
CA LYS A 209 21.42 18.91 15.77
C LYS A 209 20.32 18.99 16.82
N ASN A 210 19.10 18.62 16.43
CA ASN A 210 17.94 18.69 17.30
C ASN A 210 17.70 17.36 18.01
N LYS A 211 17.23 17.42 19.25
CA LYS A 211 16.70 16.26 19.94
C LYS A 211 15.24 16.09 19.54
N TYR A 212 14.93 14.97 18.95
CA TYR A 212 13.57 14.65 18.55
C TYR A 212 12.99 13.69 19.59
N ASP A 213 11.98 14.12 20.32
CA ASP A 213 11.37 13.32 21.38
C ASP A 213 10.57 12.13 20.82
N TYR A 214 10.14 12.20 19.55
CA TYR A 214 9.43 11.12 18.88
C TYR A 214 9.72 11.08 17.39
N PHE A 215 10.49 10.06 16.95
CA PHE A 215 10.51 9.67 15.54
C PHE A 215 9.51 8.56 15.30
N SER A 216 8.50 8.79 14.50
CA SER A 216 7.50 7.78 14.16
C SER A 216 7.94 6.86 13.02
N SER A 217 8.73 7.38 12.08
CA SER A 217 9.33 6.56 11.01
C SER A 217 10.36 7.34 10.20
N MET A 218 11.18 6.60 9.45
CA MET A 218 11.95 7.14 8.34
C MET A 218 11.24 6.80 7.04
N VAL A 219 11.25 7.71 6.09
CA VAL A 219 10.69 7.57 4.76
C VAL A 219 11.82 7.83 3.77
N PHE A 220 11.85 7.11 2.66
CA PHE A 220 12.80 7.39 1.58
C PHE A 220 12.09 8.08 0.43
N GLU A 221 12.80 8.98 -0.24
CA GLU A 221 12.45 9.41 -1.59
C GLU A 221 12.72 8.27 -2.58
N GLU A 222 12.25 8.39 -3.82
CA GLU A 222 12.51 7.38 -4.85
C GLU A 222 13.99 7.18 -5.20
N ASP A 223 14.81 8.18 -4.97
CA ASP A 223 16.26 8.14 -5.18
C ASP A 223 17.03 7.61 -3.96
N ASP A 224 16.34 6.93 -3.02
CA ASP A 224 16.87 6.45 -1.75
C ASP A 224 17.35 7.59 -0.80
N THR A 225 17.00 8.85 -1.04
CA THR A 225 17.27 9.94 -0.11
C THR A 225 16.42 9.76 1.15
N PRO A 226 17.02 9.56 2.32
CA PRO A 226 16.27 9.36 3.54
C PRO A 226 15.67 10.67 4.06
N LEU A 227 14.44 10.59 4.53
CA LEU A 227 13.72 11.66 5.20
C LEU A 227 13.32 11.21 6.60
N THR A 228 13.23 12.15 7.51
CA THR A 228 12.76 11.89 8.87
C THR A 228 11.33 12.38 9.04
N LEU A 229 10.49 11.55 9.62
CA LEU A 229 9.11 11.86 9.92
C LEU A 229 8.95 12.01 11.44
N GLN A 230 8.46 13.17 11.88
CA GLN A 230 8.15 13.44 13.26
C GLN A 230 6.63 13.61 13.42
N GLN A 231 6.03 12.84 14.33
CA GLN A 231 4.66 13.11 14.79
C GLN A 231 4.70 14.10 15.96
N VAL A 232 3.99 15.19 15.82
CA VAL A 232 3.86 16.20 16.87
C VAL A 232 2.39 16.27 17.26
N LYS A 233 2.10 16.12 18.54
CA LYS A 233 0.75 16.32 19.07
C LYS A 233 0.38 17.80 18.91
N ASN A 234 -0.82 18.08 18.42
CA ASN A 234 -1.28 19.45 18.34
C ASN A 234 -1.57 19.97 19.76
N GLU A 235 -0.99 21.10 20.14
CA GLU A 235 -1.17 21.68 21.47
C GLU A 235 -2.61 22.16 21.73
N ASP A 236 -3.31 22.54 20.67
CA ASP A 236 -4.70 23.05 20.75
C ASP A 236 -5.77 21.95 20.67
N ASP A 237 -5.42 20.75 20.25
CA ASP A 237 -6.38 19.65 20.06
C ASP A 237 -5.67 18.31 20.25
N GLU A 238 -5.90 17.69 21.41
CA GLU A 238 -5.27 16.41 21.79
C GLU A 238 -5.57 15.25 20.84
N GLU A 239 -6.61 15.35 20.03
CA GLU A 239 -6.96 14.32 19.03
C GLU A 239 -6.29 14.57 17.67
N LYS A 240 -5.65 15.71 17.46
CA LYS A 240 -4.96 16.05 16.24
C LYS A 240 -3.46 15.92 16.37
N TYR A 241 -2.88 15.27 15.38
CA TYR A 241 -1.43 15.13 15.22
C TYR A 241 -0.98 15.82 13.95
N GLU A 242 0.17 16.46 14.01
CA GLU A 242 0.88 16.94 12.84
C GLU A 242 2.00 15.96 12.50
N GLU A 243 2.12 15.59 11.23
CA GLU A 243 3.33 14.93 10.73
C GLU A 243 4.22 15.98 10.08
N LYS A 244 5.41 16.15 10.63
CA LYS A 244 6.43 17.05 10.11
C LYS A 244 7.50 16.22 9.43
N ILE A 245 7.80 16.54 8.18
CA ILE A 245 8.78 15.82 7.36
C ILE A 245 9.97 16.73 7.14
N TYR A 246 11.14 16.22 7.51
CA TYR A 246 12.40 16.92 7.43
C TYR A 246 13.35 16.19 6.49
N ASN A 247 14.19 16.94 5.77
CA ASN A 247 15.36 16.39 5.15
C ASN A 247 16.44 16.06 6.21
N LEU A 248 17.53 15.43 5.80
CA LEU A 248 18.63 15.11 6.72
C LEU A 248 19.44 16.34 7.19
N ASP A 249 19.23 17.50 6.61
CA ASP A 249 19.79 18.77 7.09
C ASP A 249 18.91 19.42 8.16
N GLU A 250 17.85 18.69 8.57
CA GLU A 250 16.87 19.11 9.56
C GLU A 250 16.05 20.33 9.10
N GLU A 251 15.94 20.53 7.80
CA GLU A 251 15.06 21.53 7.23
C GLU A 251 13.66 20.93 7.08
N LEU A 252 12.67 21.64 7.61
CA LEU A 252 11.27 21.25 7.49
C LEU A 252 10.83 21.39 6.02
N LEU A 253 10.49 20.27 5.40
CA LEU A 253 10.02 20.25 4.02
C LEU A 253 8.52 20.57 3.95
N TYR A 254 7.72 19.93 4.79
CA TYR A 254 6.28 20.16 4.84
C TYR A 254 5.64 19.59 6.10
N VAL A 255 4.41 20.02 6.36
CA VAL A 255 3.58 19.56 7.48
C VAL A 255 2.31 18.95 6.93
N ILE A 256 1.98 17.75 7.41
CA ILE A 256 0.70 17.09 7.12
C ILE A 256 -0.15 17.19 8.39
N ASN A 257 -1.26 17.91 8.30
CA ASN A 257 -2.27 17.90 9.36
C ASN A 257 -3.06 16.60 9.27
N LYS A 258 -2.90 15.72 10.25
CA LYS A 258 -3.70 14.51 10.35
C LYS A 258 -5.11 14.84 10.85
N ASP A 259 -6.02 15.01 9.94
CA ASP A 259 -7.41 14.62 10.19
C ASP A 259 -7.42 13.08 10.11
N ASN A 260 -7.82 12.40 11.20
CA ASN A 260 -7.90 10.93 11.27
C ASN A 260 -8.79 10.29 10.17
N ARG A 261 -9.49 11.12 9.41
CA ARG A 261 -10.35 10.73 8.28
C ARG A 261 -9.66 10.80 6.93
N ARG A 262 -8.44 11.34 6.85
CA ARG A 262 -7.68 11.49 5.61
C ARG A 262 -6.46 10.60 5.61
N LYS A 263 -6.19 10.03 4.47
CA LYS A 263 -4.95 9.30 4.18
C LYS A 263 -4.15 10.08 3.18
N HIS A 264 -2.84 9.86 3.16
CA HIS A 264 -1.99 10.53 2.19
C HIS A 264 -1.09 9.55 1.46
N TYR A 265 -0.79 9.94 0.24
CA TYR A 265 0.24 9.35 -0.58
C TYR A 265 1.26 10.42 -0.92
N ARG A 266 2.53 10.04 -0.99
CA ARG A 266 3.61 10.92 -1.37
C ARG A 266 4.50 10.30 -2.42
N TYR A 267 4.99 11.15 -3.32
CA TYR A 267 5.99 10.82 -4.32
C TYR A 267 6.80 12.09 -4.63
N ASN A 268 8.06 12.15 -4.22
CA ASN A 268 8.87 13.36 -4.29
C ASN A 268 8.12 14.59 -3.72
N ASN A 269 7.99 15.66 -4.49
CA ASN A 269 7.25 16.88 -4.13
C ASN A 269 5.72 16.76 -4.31
N PHE A 270 5.24 15.64 -4.86
CA PHE A 270 3.81 15.37 -5.00
C PHE A 270 3.24 14.80 -3.72
N ILE A 271 2.12 15.36 -3.29
CA ILE A 271 1.33 14.86 -2.15
C ILE A 271 -0.11 14.72 -2.61
N CYS A 272 -0.72 13.59 -2.35
CA CYS A 272 -2.14 13.37 -2.54
C CYS A 272 -2.79 13.05 -1.20
N ASP A 273 -3.79 13.83 -0.84
CA ASP A 273 -4.57 13.72 0.39
C ASP A 273 -6.01 13.36 0.01
N TYR A 274 -6.55 12.29 0.56
CA TYR A 274 -7.85 11.77 0.21
C TYR A 274 -8.67 11.34 1.43
N SER A 275 -9.96 11.64 1.39
CA SER A 275 -10.90 11.20 2.41
C SER A 275 -11.44 9.82 2.07
N ALA A 276 -11.33 8.90 3.02
CA ALA A 276 -11.81 7.53 2.90
C ALA A 276 -13.30 7.36 3.23
N LEU A 277 -13.95 8.39 3.77
CA LEU A 277 -15.32 8.30 4.29
C LEU A 277 -16.18 9.44 3.74
N GLY A 278 -17.30 9.07 3.12
CA GLY A 278 -18.34 10.02 2.76
C GLY A 278 -18.96 9.83 1.38
N THR A 279 -20.14 10.39 1.22
CA THR A 279 -20.94 10.35 -0.02
C THR A 279 -20.42 11.27 -1.13
N SER A 280 -19.38 12.05 -0.84
CA SER A 280 -18.72 12.96 -1.79
C SER A 280 -17.23 13.01 -1.49
N PRO A 281 -16.49 11.98 -1.88
CA PRO A 281 -15.07 11.94 -1.59
C PRO A 281 -14.35 13.08 -2.30
N GLU A 282 -13.46 13.73 -1.56
CA GLU A 282 -12.61 14.80 -2.03
C GLU A 282 -11.17 14.26 -2.12
N ILE A 283 -10.56 14.46 -3.27
CA ILE A 283 -9.14 14.17 -3.51
C ILE A 283 -8.45 15.50 -3.68
N ARG A 284 -7.46 15.77 -2.82
CA ARG A 284 -6.62 16.96 -2.93
C ARG A 284 -5.21 16.53 -3.27
N PHE A 285 -4.54 17.29 -4.11
CA PHE A 285 -3.15 17.01 -4.45
C PHE A 285 -2.35 18.28 -4.70
N SER A 286 -1.07 18.17 -4.45
CA SER A 286 -0.09 19.24 -4.52
C SER A 286 1.14 18.75 -5.28
N TYR A 287 1.79 19.63 -6.03
CA TYR A 287 3.07 19.38 -6.72
C TYR A 287 4.24 20.17 -6.12
N ASP A 288 4.04 20.82 -4.99
CA ASP A 288 4.98 21.71 -4.36
C ASP A 288 5.08 21.54 -2.82
N TYR A 289 5.05 20.27 -2.38
CA TYR A 289 5.10 19.89 -0.96
C TYR A 289 3.95 20.48 -0.13
N GLY A 290 2.75 20.58 -0.71
CA GLY A 290 1.56 21.06 0.01
C GLY A 290 1.47 22.59 0.14
N LYS A 291 2.29 23.37 -0.58
CA LYS A 291 2.19 24.84 -0.58
C LYS A 291 0.95 25.31 -1.32
N THR A 292 0.65 24.67 -2.45
CA THR A 292 -0.58 24.89 -3.19
C THR A 292 -1.34 23.58 -3.43
N TRP A 293 -2.66 23.65 -3.42
CA TRP A 293 -3.51 22.47 -3.52
C TRP A 293 -4.51 22.59 -4.67
N LYS A 294 -4.62 21.54 -5.46
CA LYS A 294 -5.73 21.30 -6.38
C LYS A 294 -6.71 20.35 -5.71
N THR A 295 -8.00 20.64 -5.83
CA THR A 295 -9.07 19.81 -5.25
C THR A 295 -9.92 19.23 -6.36
N HIS A 296 -10.16 17.93 -6.29
CA HIS A 296 -11.09 17.20 -7.15
C HIS A 296 -12.22 16.62 -6.31
N ASN A 297 -13.45 17.03 -6.63
CA ASN A 297 -14.65 16.51 -6.00
C ASN A 297 -15.18 15.34 -6.82
N VAL A 298 -15.08 14.14 -6.30
CA VAL A 298 -15.61 12.95 -6.95
C VAL A 298 -17.14 13.00 -6.97
N LYS A 299 -17.72 12.90 -8.15
CA LYS A 299 -19.16 12.90 -8.34
C LYS A 299 -19.63 11.64 -9.04
N GLY A 300 -20.79 11.13 -8.60
CA GLY A 300 -21.44 9.99 -9.24
C GLY A 300 -21.05 8.63 -8.69
N PHE A 301 -20.06 8.56 -7.81
CA PHE A 301 -19.76 7.35 -7.05
C PHE A 301 -19.21 7.69 -5.67
N SER A 302 -19.38 6.78 -4.73
CA SER A 302 -18.67 6.82 -3.45
C SER A 302 -17.45 5.97 -3.51
N ILE A 303 -16.35 6.45 -2.96
CA ILE A 303 -15.14 5.63 -2.75
C ILE A 303 -15.42 4.73 -1.56
N LEU A 304 -15.40 3.43 -1.82
CA LEU A 304 -15.47 2.43 -0.76
C LEU A 304 -14.12 2.28 -0.12
N GLN A 305 -14.17 2.15 1.18
CA GLN A 305 -13.03 1.80 2.02
C GLN A 305 -11.68 2.34 1.50
N SER A 306 -10.98 3.00 2.10
CA SER A 306 -9.62 3.50 1.99
C SER A 306 -8.61 2.72 1.12
N THR A 307 -9.03 1.97 0.11
CA THR A 307 -8.17 1.17 -0.77
C THR A 307 -7.81 1.98 -1.99
N PHE A 308 -6.58 2.49 -1.98
CA PHE A 308 -6.00 3.25 -3.07
C PHE A 308 -4.65 2.66 -3.47
N GLY A 309 -4.39 2.68 -4.78
CA GLY A 309 -3.07 2.47 -5.33
C GLY A 309 -2.65 3.69 -6.13
N PHE A 310 -1.36 4.01 -6.11
CA PHE A 310 -0.84 5.18 -6.81
C PHE A 310 0.33 4.79 -7.71
N TYR A 311 0.43 5.46 -8.85
CA TYR A 311 1.61 5.46 -9.67
C TYR A 311 2.15 6.87 -9.76
N LYS A 312 3.21 7.13 -9.01
CA LYS A 312 3.90 8.43 -8.99
C LYS A 312 2.91 9.60 -8.80
N ASP A 313 3.15 10.68 -9.50
CA ASP A 313 2.28 11.83 -9.61
C ASP A 313 1.37 11.79 -10.86
N GLU A 314 1.17 10.60 -11.43
CA GLU A 314 0.47 10.44 -12.72
C GLU A 314 -0.99 10.02 -12.53
N PHE A 315 -1.25 8.95 -11.77
CA PHE A 315 -2.61 8.46 -11.57
C PHE A 315 -2.79 7.69 -10.25
N LEU A 316 -4.05 7.58 -9.85
CA LEU A 316 -4.49 6.70 -8.78
C LEU A 316 -5.45 5.63 -9.28
N VAL A 317 -5.55 4.56 -8.50
CA VAL A 317 -6.53 3.48 -8.66
C VAL A 317 -7.30 3.35 -7.37
N THR A 318 -8.62 3.23 -7.46
CA THR A 318 -9.49 3.06 -6.29
C THR A 318 -10.71 2.22 -6.63
N GLU A 319 -11.33 1.66 -5.60
CA GLU A 319 -12.64 1.04 -5.73
C GLU A 319 -13.75 2.06 -5.45
N GLY A 320 -14.75 2.09 -6.30
CA GLY A 320 -15.91 2.97 -6.18
C GLY A 320 -17.23 2.21 -6.23
N ILE A 321 -18.21 2.64 -5.45
CA ILE A 321 -19.61 2.20 -5.56
C ILE A 321 -20.42 3.28 -6.26
N PHE A 322 -21.20 2.84 -7.24
CA PHE A 322 -22.17 3.67 -7.93
C PHE A 322 -23.54 3.55 -7.28
N PHE A 323 -24.28 4.63 -7.28
CA PHE A 323 -25.65 4.64 -6.80
C PHE A 323 -26.63 4.78 -7.95
N ARG A 324 -27.65 3.95 -7.95
CA ARG A 324 -28.83 4.09 -8.82
C ARG A 324 -29.99 4.62 -7.99
N GLY A 325 -30.23 5.92 -8.09
CA GLY A 325 -31.12 6.60 -7.12
C GLY A 325 -30.50 6.59 -5.72
N ASN A 326 -31.24 6.11 -4.73
CA ASN A 326 -30.78 6.02 -3.34
C ASN A 326 -30.20 4.63 -2.98
N SER A 327 -30.18 3.71 -3.93
CA SER A 327 -29.66 2.36 -3.70
C SER A 327 -28.29 2.19 -4.31
N PRO A 328 -27.32 1.58 -3.60
CA PRO A 328 -26.04 1.24 -4.20
C PRO A 328 -26.25 0.25 -5.33
N GLU A 329 -25.62 0.48 -6.49
CA GLU A 329 -25.51 -0.56 -7.51
C GLU A 329 -24.69 -1.71 -6.92
N SER A 330 -25.18 -2.93 -7.08
CA SER A 330 -24.46 -4.11 -6.61
C SER A 330 -23.13 -4.25 -7.36
N GLY A 331 -22.05 -4.16 -6.63
CA GLY A 331 -20.67 -4.37 -7.11
C GLY A 331 -19.81 -3.14 -7.07
N GLY A 332 -18.62 -3.33 -6.52
CA GLY A 332 -17.53 -2.37 -6.63
C GLY A 332 -17.01 -2.30 -8.06
N ARG A 333 -16.57 -1.13 -8.45
CA ARG A 333 -15.90 -0.89 -9.73
C ARG A 333 -14.53 -0.34 -9.48
N ILE A 334 -13.55 -0.85 -10.19
CA ILE A 334 -12.20 -0.29 -10.15
C ILE A 334 -12.13 0.89 -11.10
N MET A 335 -11.70 2.02 -10.55
CA MET A 335 -11.59 3.28 -11.26
C MET A 335 -10.13 3.71 -11.35
N VAL A 336 -9.71 4.20 -12.50
CA VAL A 336 -8.40 4.82 -12.70
C VAL A 336 -8.59 6.31 -12.97
N GLY A 337 -7.99 7.15 -12.11
CA GLY A 337 -8.06 8.61 -12.22
C GLY A 337 -6.67 9.21 -12.46
N GLU A 338 -6.49 9.91 -13.58
CA GLU A 338 -5.25 10.59 -13.95
C GLU A 338 -5.25 12.01 -13.41
N PHE A 339 -4.14 12.39 -12.75
CA PHE A 339 -3.93 13.76 -12.31
C PHE A 339 -3.62 14.67 -13.50
N GLN A 340 -4.25 15.83 -13.54
CA GLN A 340 -3.99 16.83 -14.59
C GLN A 340 -3.04 17.89 -14.04
N LYS A 341 -1.86 17.97 -14.66
CA LYS A 341 -0.78 18.92 -14.29
C LYS A 341 -1.11 20.36 -14.68
#